data_25a2906f8a9a94b3f7b3344dab91ae61
#
_entry.id   25a2906f8a9a94b3f7b3344dab91ae61
#
_cell.length_a   1.000
_cell.length_b   1.000
_cell.length_c   1.000
_cell.angle_alpha   90.00
_cell.angle_beta   90.00
_cell.angle_gamma   90.00
#
_symmetry.space_group_name_H-M   'P 1'
#
loop_
_entity.id
_entity.type
_entity.pdbx_description
1 polymer ?
#
loop_
_entity_poly.entity_id
_entity_poly.type
_entity_poly.pdbx_seq_one_letter_code
_entity_poly.pdbx_strand_id
1 'polypeptide(L)'
;MRLLARLLEPKATAYAHCDLPCGVDDPAQARIEAESVKAICQKYQDSNDTAFQTRALIIKEQRSELVKHHLWVLWTDYFKPPHFEKYPQLHSLFNEATKLAGAAGTKGSADVAKADELLAKIEEINKIFWETKQG
;
A
#
# COMPACT_ATOMS: atom_id res chain seq x y z
N MET A 1 -23.73 30.54 10.71
CA MET A 1 -22.61 29.66 10.27
C MET A 1 -22.86 28.16 10.41
N ARG A 2 -23.56 27.67 11.43
CA ARG A 2 -23.86 26.22 11.58
C ARG A 2 -24.81 25.64 10.54
N LEU A 3 -25.70 26.42 9.93
CA LEU A 3 -26.66 25.94 8.91
C LEU A 3 -26.02 25.71 7.56
N LEU A 4 -25.04 26.54 7.18
CA LEU A 4 -24.27 26.39 5.94
C LEU A 4 -23.31 25.20 5.99
N ALA A 5 -22.75 24.87 7.16
CA ALA A 5 -21.90 23.69 7.33
C ALA A 5 -22.67 22.39 7.08
N ARG A 6 -23.95 22.31 7.50
CA ARG A 6 -24.81 21.13 7.23
C ARG A 6 -25.19 20.95 5.77
N LEU A 7 -25.22 22.02 4.98
CA LEU A 7 -25.51 21.96 3.54
C LEU A 7 -24.29 21.53 2.72
N LEU A 8 -23.08 21.64 3.30
CA LEU A 8 -21.81 21.28 2.65
C LEU A 8 -21.24 19.95 3.17
N GLU A 9 -21.91 19.28 4.11
CA GLU A 9 -21.52 17.93 4.51
C GLU A 9 -21.70 16.97 3.33
N PRO A 10 -20.67 16.24 2.91
CA PRO A 10 -20.79 15.27 1.84
C PRO A 10 -21.81 14.21 2.24
N LYS A 11 -22.79 13.97 1.38
CA LYS A 11 -23.85 12.95 1.60
C LYS A 11 -23.33 11.51 1.49
N ALA A 12 -22.15 11.35 0.93
CA ALA A 12 -21.43 10.07 0.85
C ALA A 12 -19.94 10.36 0.85
N THR A 13 -19.20 9.68 1.71
CA THR A 13 -17.74 9.69 1.71
C THR A 13 -17.29 8.36 1.13
N ALA A 14 -16.60 8.38 0.00
CA ALA A 14 -15.97 7.20 -0.56
C ALA A 14 -14.57 7.07 0.03
N TYR A 15 -14.35 6.02 0.80
CA TYR A 15 -13.02 5.61 1.24
C TYR A 15 -12.51 4.53 0.30
N ALA A 16 -11.22 4.50 0.02
CA ALA A 16 -10.60 3.40 -0.74
C ALA A 16 -10.78 2.06 -0.02
N HIS A 17 -10.88 2.13 1.33
CA HIS A 17 -11.38 1.09 2.22
C HIS A 17 -12.36 1.73 3.19
N CYS A 18 -13.47 1.08 3.43
CA CYS A 18 -14.50 1.58 4.32
C CYS A 18 -14.36 0.96 5.72
N ASP A 19 -14.72 1.73 6.75
CA ASP A 19 -14.83 1.23 8.13
C ASP A 19 -15.94 0.19 8.31
N LEU A 20 -16.78 0.00 7.29
CA LEU A 20 -17.76 -1.05 7.27
C LEU A 20 -17.11 -2.36 6.80
N PRO A 21 -17.40 -3.49 7.45
CA PRO A 21 -16.93 -4.80 7.02
C PRO A 21 -17.65 -5.24 5.74
N CYS A 22 -17.39 -4.55 4.63
CA CYS A 22 -18.04 -4.79 3.35
C CYS A 22 -17.55 -6.07 2.64
N GLY A 23 -16.42 -6.64 3.09
CA GLY A 23 -15.82 -7.84 2.49
C GLY A 23 -15.15 -7.62 1.14
N VAL A 24 -15.00 -6.36 0.74
CA VAL A 24 -14.36 -5.97 -0.53
C VAL A 24 -12.92 -5.54 -0.26
N ASP A 25 -12.10 -6.49 0.18
CA ASP A 25 -10.67 -6.31 0.40
C ASP A 25 -9.90 -7.08 -0.65
N ASP A 26 -8.78 -6.53 -1.12
CA ASP A 26 -7.90 -7.19 -2.07
C ASP A 26 -6.47 -6.64 -1.95
N PRO A 27 -5.46 -7.48 -1.73
CA PRO A 27 -4.05 -7.07 -1.74
C PRO A 27 -3.58 -6.48 -3.06
N ALA A 28 -4.34 -6.65 -4.14
CA ALA A 28 -4.05 -6.08 -5.45
C ALA A 28 -3.88 -4.56 -5.41
N GLN A 29 -4.54 -3.83 -4.52
CA GLN A 29 -4.38 -2.38 -4.39
C GLN A 29 -2.93 -2.03 -3.97
N ALA A 30 -2.40 -2.69 -2.95
CA ALA A 30 -1.01 -2.50 -2.53
C ALA A 30 -0.02 -2.93 -3.63
N ARG A 31 -0.29 -4.04 -4.31
CA ARG A 31 0.55 -4.56 -5.40
C ARG A 31 0.63 -3.57 -6.57
N ILE A 32 -0.50 -3.04 -7.03
CA ILE A 32 -0.53 -2.09 -8.17
C ILE A 32 0.29 -0.85 -7.86
N GLU A 33 0.18 -0.30 -6.65
CA GLU A 33 0.97 0.85 -6.24
C GLU A 33 2.47 0.52 -6.13
N ALA A 34 2.82 -0.66 -5.63
CA ALA A 34 4.21 -1.10 -5.55
C ALA A 34 4.83 -1.38 -6.94
N GLU A 35 4.06 -1.92 -7.88
CA GLU A 35 4.47 -2.06 -9.28
C GLU A 35 4.72 -0.68 -9.92
N SER A 36 3.88 0.30 -9.62
CA SER A 36 4.07 1.69 -10.05
C SER A 36 5.36 2.29 -9.47
N VAL A 37 5.63 2.06 -8.19
CA VAL A 37 6.89 2.48 -7.55
C VAL A 37 8.09 1.89 -8.28
N LYS A 38 8.10 0.59 -8.55
CA LYS A 38 9.18 -0.10 -9.28
C LYS A 38 9.38 0.51 -10.66
N ALA A 39 8.31 0.66 -11.44
CA ALA A 39 8.36 1.21 -12.78
C ALA A 39 8.90 2.65 -12.80
N ILE A 40 8.51 3.47 -11.80
CA ILE A 40 9.00 4.85 -11.69
C ILE A 40 10.50 4.87 -11.32
N CYS A 41 10.95 4.00 -10.40
CA CYS A 41 12.36 3.87 -10.08
C CYS A 41 13.20 3.53 -11.33
N GLN A 42 12.74 2.59 -12.14
CA GLN A 42 13.41 2.21 -13.39
C GLN A 42 13.47 3.39 -14.36
N LYS A 43 12.35 4.07 -14.60
CA LYS A 43 12.29 5.25 -15.49
C LYS A 43 13.16 6.41 -14.99
N TYR A 44 13.27 6.59 -13.67
CA TYR A 44 14.17 7.56 -13.07
C TYR A 44 15.63 7.25 -13.41
N GLN A 45 16.04 5.98 -13.27
CA GLN A 45 17.41 5.55 -13.56
C GLN A 45 17.76 5.67 -15.05
N ASP A 46 16.78 5.41 -15.92
CA ASP A 46 16.96 5.43 -17.39
C ASP A 46 16.95 6.85 -17.97
N SER A 47 16.59 7.88 -17.20
CA SER A 47 16.45 9.26 -17.67
C SER A 47 17.63 10.13 -17.24
N ASN A 48 18.04 11.03 -18.16
CA ASN A 48 18.99 12.12 -17.89
C ASN A 48 18.30 13.50 -17.82
N ASP A 49 16.96 13.53 -17.90
CA ASP A 49 16.16 14.76 -17.80
C ASP A 49 15.88 15.07 -16.32
N THR A 50 16.50 16.11 -15.79
CA THR A 50 16.37 16.54 -14.40
C THR A 50 14.93 16.88 -14.01
N ALA A 51 14.17 17.54 -14.91
CA ALA A 51 12.77 17.88 -14.63
C ALA A 51 11.92 16.61 -14.52
N PHE A 52 12.10 15.64 -15.41
CA PHE A 52 11.45 14.34 -15.32
C PHE A 52 11.84 13.59 -14.05
N GLN A 53 13.14 13.53 -13.74
CA GLN A 53 13.63 12.84 -12.54
C GLN A 53 13.04 13.43 -11.26
N THR A 54 12.98 14.75 -11.13
CA THR A 54 12.38 15.44 -9.98
C THR A 54 10.91 15.06 -9.83
N ARG A 55 10.14 15.10 -10.91
CA ARG A 55 8.73 14.73 -10.92
C ARG A 55 8.54 13.25 -10.59
N ALA A 56 9.38 12.38 -11.15
CA ALA A 56 9.34 10.95 -10.89
C ALA A 56 9.52 10.62 -9.40
N LEU A 57 10.48 11.26 -8.71
CA LEU A 57 10.68 11.08 -7.27
C LEU A 57 9.46 11.51 -6.47
N ILE A 58 8.84 12.65 -6.78
CA ILE A 58 7.65 13.14 -6.08
C ILE A 58 6.49 12.13 -6.22
N ILE A 59 6.23 11.66 -7.43
CA ILE A 59 5.15 10.71 -7.70
C ILE A 59 5.46 9.35 -7.04
N LYS A 60 6.70 8.89 -7.10
CA LYS A 60 7.14 7.65 -6.45
C LYS A 60 6.91 7.70 -4.93
N GLU A 61 7.22 8.80 -4.26
CA GLU A 61 6.95 8.99 -2.83
C GLU A 61 5.44 8.87 -2.53
N GLN A 62 4.59 9.47 -3.35
CA GLN A 62 3.13 9.39 -3.21
C GLN A 62 2.63 7.94 -3.38
N ARG A 63 3.16 7.20 -4.38
CA ARG A 63 2.79 5.79 -4.58
C ARG A 63 3.25 4.92 -3.41
N SER A 64 4.45 5.13 -2.90
CA SER A 64 4.95 4.43 -1.70
C SER A 64 4.06 4.66 -0.47
N GLU A 65 3.55 5.87 -0.28
CA GLU A 65 2.59 6.16 0.79
C GLU A 65 1.27 5.40 0.60
N LEU A 66 0.78 5.28 -0.62
CA LEU A 66 -0.42 4.50 -0.92
C LEU A 66 -0.21 3.00 -0.67
N VAL A 67 0.97 2.45 -0.97
CA VAL A 67 1.32 1.08 -0.59
C VAL A 67 1.17 0.89 0.91
N LYS A 68 1.75 1.79 1.72
CA LYS A 68 1.63 1.73 3.18
C LYS A 68 0.18 1.75 3.63
N HIS A 69 -0.61 2.68 3.09
CA HIS A 69 -2.03 2.81 3.43
C HIS A 69 -2.80 1.51 3.17
N HIS A 70 -2.65 0.91 2.00
CA HIS A 70 -3.33 -0.33 1.66
C HIS A 70 -2.87 -1.52 2.51
N LEU A 71 -1.58 -1.58 2.87
CA LEU A 71 -1.06 -2.59 3.80
C LEU A 71 -1.65 -2.41 5.20
N TRP A 72 -1.71 -1.18 5.73
CA TRP A 72 -2.28 -0.93 7.05
C TRP A 72 -3.74 -1.36 7.13
N VAL A 73 -4.54 -1.06 6.12
CA VAL A 73 -5.95 -1.43 6.08
C VAL A 73 -6.13 -2.95 6.10
N LEU A 74 -5.37 -3.69 5.31
CA LEU A 74 -5.39 -5.16 5.35
C LEU A 74 -5.00 -5.67 6.73
N TRP A 75 -3.93 -5.14 7.30
CA TRP A 75 -3.40 -5.58 8.59
C TRP A 75 -4.36 -5.34 9.74
N THR A 76 -4.97 -4.17 9.80
CA THR A 76 -5.80 -3.75 10.94
C THR A 76 -7.27 -4.10 10.77
N ASP A 77 -7.80 -4.06 9.56
CA ASP A 77 -9.24 -4.17 9.32
C ASP A 77 -9.66 -5.53 8.76
N TYR A 78 -8.87 -6.11 7.84
CA TYR A 78 -9.19 -7.41 7.28
C TYR A 78 -8.75 -8.58 8.16
N PHE A 79 -7.46 -8.66 8.51
CA PHE A 79 -6.93 -9.78 9.28
C PHE A 79 -7.41 -9.73 10.74
N LYS A 80 -7.88 -10.87 11.24
CA LYS A 80 -8.46 -11.05 12.57
C LYS A 80 -7.63 -12.03 13.41
N PRO A 81 -7.83 -12.10 14.73
CA PRO A 81 -7.07 -12.99 15.61
C PRO A 81 -6.93 -14.43 15.12
N PRO A 82 -7.96 -15.11 14.60
CA PRO A 82 -7.80 -16.48 14.08
C PRO A 82 -6.81 -16.59 12.92
N HIS A 83 -6.70 -15.55 12.07
CA HIS A 83 -5.73 -15.50 10.98
C HIS A 83 -4.30 -15.40 11.52
N PHE A 84 -4.08 -14.57 12.55
CA PHE A 84 -2.76 -14.44 13.19
C PHE A 84 -2.34 -15.68 13.96
N GLU A 85 -3.29 -16.45 14.51
CA GLU A 85 -3.01 -17.75 15.12
C GLU A 85 -2.58 -18.79 14.08
N LYS A 86 -3.29 -18.84 12.96
CA LYS A 86 -3.00 -19.77 11.86
C LYS A 86 -1.72 -19.40 11.09
N TYR A 87 -1.44 -18.11 10.95
CA TYR A 87 -0.28 -17.56 10.23
C TYR A 87 0.52 -16.64 11.15
N PRO A 88 1.30 -17.18 12.09
CA PRO A 88 1.99 -16.39 13.13
C PRO A 88 3.02 -15.40 12.56
N GLN A 89 3.46 -15.56 11.31
CA GLN A 89 4.37 -14.65 10.62
C GLN A 89 3.70 -13.36 10.12
N LEU A 90 2.36 -13.24 10.12
CA LEU A 90 1.63 -12.12 9.52
C LEU A 90 2.02 -10.77 10.11
N HIS A 91 2.16 -10.63 11.43
CA HIS A 91 2.54 -9.36 12.04
C HIS A 91 3.92 -8.89 11.57
N SER A 92 4.91 -9.79 11.57
CA SER A 92 6.26 -9.47 11.07
C SER A 92 6.24 -9.14 9.59
N LEU A 93 5.49 -9.90 8.80
CA LEU A 93 5.38 -9.70 7.35
C LEU A 93 4.80 -8.32 7.00
N PHE A 94 3.71 -7.91 7.67
CA PHE A 94 3.16 -6.57 7.50
C PHE A 94 4.09 -5.47 7.98
N ASN A 95 4.76 -5.66 9.11
CA ASN A 95 5.73 -4.70 9.63
C ASN A 95 6.89 -4.51 8.65
N GLU A 96 7.45 -5.59 8.12
CA GLU A 96 8.53 -5.55 7.13
C GLU A 96 8.08 -4.89 5.82
N ALA A 97 6.93 -5.29 5.28
CA ALA A 97 6.39 -4.72 4.05
C ALA A 97 6.11 -3.21 4.20
N THR A 98 5.53 -2.79 5.32
CA THR A 98 5.25 -1.38 5.62
C THR A 98 6.54 -0.57 5.73
N LYS A 99 7.59 -1.12 6.36
CA LYS A 99 8.92 -0.48 6.44
C LYS A 99 9.56 -0.36 5.06
N LEU A 100 9.47 -1.39 4.21
CA LEU A 100 9.97 -1.36 2.83
C LEU A 100 9.24 -0.32 1.97
N ALA A 101 7.96 -0.08 2.21
CA ALA A 101 7.22 1.02 1.57
C ALA A 101 7.52 2.41 2.18
N GLY A 102 8.38 2.49 3.17
CA GLY A 102 8.80 3.70 3.87
C GLY A 102 10.28 4.03 3.68
N ALA A 103 10.84 4.74 4.68
CA ALA A 103 12.22 5.21 4.68
C ALA A 103 13.28 4.10 4.67
N ALA A 104 12.93 2.89 5.12
CA ALA A 104 13.83 1.73 5.06
C ALA A 104 13.87 1.06 3.66
N GLY A 105 13.08 1.52 2.72
CA GLY A 105 12.97 0.92 1.39
C GLY A 105 12.76 1.94 0.28
N THR A 106 11.51 2.09 -0.17
CA THR A 106 11.18 2.82 -1.41
C THR A 106 11.05 4.33 -1.26
N LYS A 107 10.97 4.87 -0.05
CA LYS A 107 10.99 6.32 0.18
C LYS A 107 12.42 6.84 0.32
N GLY A 108 12.66 8.06 -0.18
CA GLY A 108 13.96 8.72 -0.12
C GLY A 108 15.01 8.19 -1.09
N SER A 109 14.67 7.22 -1.93
CA SER A 109 15.58 6.64 -2.93
C SER A 109 14.82 6.21 -4.19
N ALA A 110 15.55 5.92 -5.26
CA ALA A 110 15.00 5.33 -6.49
C ALA A 110 15.59 3.92 -6.72
N ASP A 111 15.47 3.08 -5.72
CA ASP A 111 16.07 1.74 -5.70
C ASP A 111 15.06 0.68 -6.18
N VAL A 112 15.31 0.12 -7.36
CA VAL A 112 14.49 -0.94 -7.96
C VAL A 112 14.53 -2.21 -7.11
N ALA A 113 15.69 -2.53 -6.50
CA ALA A 113 15.83 -3.73 -5.68
C ALA A 113 14.93 -3.65 -4.42
N LYS A 114 14.81 -2.47 -3.81
CA LYS A 114 13.89 -2.26 -2.68
C LYS A 114 12.42 -2.40 -3.08
N ALA A 115 12.07 -1.96 -4.28
CA ALA A 115 10.72 -2.17 -4.81
C ALA A 115 10.43 -3.66 -5.08
N ASP A 116 11.43 -4.42 -5.53
CA ASP A 116 11.30 -5.87 -5.70
C ASP A 116 11.14 -6.60 -4.36
N GLU A 117 11.91 -6.23 -3.34
CA GLU A 117 11.74 -6.77 -1.98
C GLU A 117 10.32 -6.50 -1.46
N LEU A 118 9.80 -5.28 -1.66
CA LEU A 118 8.45 -4.90 -1.27
C LEU A 118 7.39 -5.74 -1.99
N LEU A 119 7.51 -5.90 -3.30
CA LEU A 119 6.60 -6.73 -4.10
C LEU A 119 6.61 -8.19 -3.65
N ALA A 120 7.77 -8.75 -3.30
CA ALA A 120 7.87 -10.10 -2.76
C ALA A 120 7.10 -10.25 -1.44
N LYS A 121 7.18 -9.27 -0.53
CA LYS A 121 6.42 -9.27 0.72
C LYS A 121 4.91 -9.16 0.48
N ILE A 122 4.51 -8.30 -0.45
CA ILE A 122 3.09 -8.17 -0.84
C ILE A 122 2.57 -9.49 -1.42
N GLU A 123 3.35 -10.20 -2.20
CA GLU A 123 2.96 -11.50 -2.75
C GLU A 123 2.78 -12.58 -1.67
N GLU A 124 3.62 -12.58 -0.64
CA GLU A 124 3.43 -13.46 0.53
C GLU A 124 2.11 -13.14 1.25
N ILE A 125 1.81 -11.85 1.46
CA ILE A 125 0.53 -11.40 2.05
C ILE A 125 -0.64 -11.83 1.16
N ASN A 126 -0.51 -11.66 -0.15
CA ASN A 126 -1.53 -12.04 -1.13
C ASN A 126 -1.88 -13.54 -1.04
N LYS A 127 -0.89 -14.41 -0.97
CA LYS A 127 -1.10 -15.85 -0.81
C LYS A 127 -1.89 -16.18 0.45
N ILE A 128 -1.47 -15.65 1.59
CA ILE A 128 -2.14 -15.85 2.88
C ILE A 128 -3.58 -15.30 2.83
N PHE A 129 -3.76 -14.12 2.25
CA PHE A 129 -5.08 -13.51 2.11
C PHE A 129 -6.06 -14.45 1.38
N TRP A 130 -5.68 -14.96 0.22
CA TRP A 130 -6.55 -15.85 -0.56
C TRP A 130 -6.76 -17.20 0.11
N GLU A 131 -5.80 -17.72 0.85
CA GLU A 131 -6.00 -18.90 1.69
C GLU A 131 -7.05 -18.67 2.78
N THR A 132 -7.10 -17.48 3.38
CA THR A 132 -8.13 -17.13 4.37
C THR A 132 -9.53 -16.98 3.76
N LYS A 133 -9.62 -16.66 2.47
CA LYS A 133 -10.91 -16.57 1.75
C LYS A 133 -11.50 -17.93 1.38
N GLN A 134 -10.67 -18.96 1.28
CA GLN A 134 -11.10 -20.33 0.92
C GLN A 134 -11.54 -21.16 2.13
N GLY A 135 -11.21 -20.74 3.31
CA GLY A 135 -11.54 -21.38 4.60
C GLY A 135 -12.67 -20.71 5.30
#